data_ff3136605ef54f5248a9d378c75d2d1d
#
_entry.id   ff3136605ef54f5248a9d378c75d2d1d
#
_cell.length_a   1.000
_cell.length_b   1.000
_cell.length_c   1.000
_cell.angle_alpha   90.00
_cell.angle_beta   90.00
_cell.angle_gamma   90.00
#
_symmetry.space_group_name_H-M   'P 1'
#
loop_
_entity.id
_entity.type
_entity.pdbx_description
1 polymer ?
#
loop_
_entity_poly.entity_id
_entity_poly.type
_entity_poly.pdbx_seq_one_letter_code
_entity_poly.pdbx_strand_id
1 'polypeptide(L)'
;MKYRDKIYGSYVSSGQARISSETAKMTIRANSPYIKNIIDRFVSKNKDIVIYDLGCGYGKFLYEFKNKGYYKIKGVDLSHEQVNIAHQLGMSEIECDDISSFLIKQIDSPDLILMMDILEHFTKDEIFEILDLVFRKLNNGSKLIVHVPNGEGIFGNRIIYGDLSHEIGFTPSSITQALNILGFKKVMVYEDKPIIHSIFSFFRRIIWEIGTLPFRILFMAETGRSKICLSQNMTIVAEK
;
A
#
# COMPACT_ATOMS: atom_id res chain seq x y z
N MET A 1 -11.34 9.93 24.63
CA MET A 1 -10.20 9.43 23.81
C MET A 1 -10.71 8.28 22.99
N LYS A 2 -10.71 8.42 21.67
CA LYS A 2 -11.15 7.35 20.75
C LYS A 2 -10.13 6.21 20.81
N TYR A 3 -10.55 4.95 20.50
CA TYR A 3 -9.64 3.81 20.53
C TYR A 3 -8.43 3.99 19.56
N ARG A 4 -8.64 4.64 18.41
CA ARG A 4 -7.59 4.99 17.45
C ARG A 4 -6.47 5.84 18.07
N ASP A 5 -6.82 6.87 18.87
CA ASP A 5 -5.83 7.72 19.54
C ASP A 5 -4.90 6.90 20.46
N LYS A 6 -5.47 5.85 21.11
CA LYS A 6 -4.69 4.93 21.95
C LYS A 6 -3.78 4.03 21.13
N ILE A 7 -4.28 3.49 20.00
CA ILE A 7 -3.51 2.59 19.15
C ILE A 7 -2.37 3.36 18.50
N TYR A 8 -2.65 4.48 17.82
CA TYR A 8 -1.63 5.23 17.09
C TYR A 8 -0.62 5.94 18.01
N GLY A 9 -1.04 6.38 19.20
CA GLY A 9 -0.12 6.94 20.20
C GLY A 9 0.90 5.94 20.76
N SER A 10 0.69 4.63 20.55
CA SER A 10 1.53 3.55 21.03
C SER A 10 1.84 2.51 19.94
N TYR A 11 1.68 2.86 18.66
CA TYR A 11 1.71 1.90 17.56
C TYR A 11 3.02 1.12 17.47
N VAL A 12 4.15 1.80 17.64
CA VAL A 12 5.48 1.17 17.68
C VAL A 12 5.72 0.47 19.01
N SER A 13 5.40 1.11 20.12
CA SER A 13 5.68 0.59 21.47
C SER A 13 4.75 -0.59 21.86
N SER A 14 3.55 -0.70 21.29
CA SER A 14 2.60 -1.79 21.56
C SER A 14 2.95 -3.12 20.87
N GLY A 15 3.94 -3.10 19.96
CA GLY A 15 4.47 -4.30 19.32
C GLY A 15 3.99 -4.57 17.90
N GLN A 16 3.07 -3.77 17.35
CA GLN A 16 2.66 -3.88 15.94
C GLN A 16 3.79 -3.46 14.98
N ALA A 17 4.64 -2.51 15.39
CA ALA A 17 5.82 -2.11 14.65
C ALA A 17 7.00 -1.84 15.61
N ARG A 18 7.55 -2.88 16.28
CA ARG A 18 8.80 -2.75 17.05
C ARG A 18 9.95 -2.44 16.10
N ILE A 19 10.13 -1.17 15.76
CA ILE A 19 11.12 -0.74 14.79
C ILE A 19 12.04 0.29 15.45
N SER A 20 13.30 -0.09 15.66
CA SER A 20 14.44 0.85 15.82
C SER A 20 14.95 1.24 14.44
N SER A 21 15.78 2.30 14.35
CA SER A 21 16.40 2.68 13.07
C SER A 21 17.26 1.57 12.45
N GLU A 22 17.88 0.70 13.27
CA GLU A 22 18.61 -0.48 12.78
C GLU A 22 17.66 -1.53 12.20
N THR A 23 16.60 -1.85 12.95
CA THR A 23 15.58 -2.80 12.50
C THR A 23 14.85 -2.30 11.25
N ALA A 24 14.63 -0.99 11.14
CA ALA A 24 14.05 -0.36 9.95
C ALA A 24 14.92 -0.59 8.70
N LYS A 25 16.24 -0.40 8.80
CA LYS A 25 17.16 -0.70 7.68
C LYS A 25 17.13 -2.17 7.26
N MET A 26 17.07 -3.08 8.22
CA MET A 26 16.94 -4.52 7.93
C MET A 26 15.60 -4.82 7.23
N THR A 27 14.52 -4.23 7.72
CA THR A 27 13.17 -4.41 7.15
C THR A 27 13.07 -3.82 5.74
N ILE A 28 13.66 -2.64 5.48
CA ILE A 28 13.76 -2.06 4.14
C ILE A 28 14.48 -3.04 3.19
N ARG A 29 15.62 -3.59 3.61
CA ARG A 29 16.39 -4.56 2.80
C ARG A 29 15.58 -5.81 2.50
N ALA A 30 14.88 -6.35 3.50
CA ALA A 30 14.03 -7.54 3.33
C ALA A 30 12.86 -7.30 2.37
N ASN A 31 12.24 -6.09 2.40
CA ASN A 31 11.14 -5.71 1.52
C ASN A 31 11.59 -5.14 0.16
N SER A 32 12.88 -4.83 -0.01
CA SER A 32 13.42 -4.21 -1.23
C SER A 32 13.04 -4.95 -2.53
N PRO A 33 13.06 -6.29 -2.61
CA PRO A 33 12.63 -6.99 -3.82
C PRO A 33 11.16 -6.72 -4.18
N TYR A 34 10.28 -6.67 -3.17
CA TYR A 34 8.86 -6.36 -3.36
C TYR A 34 8.67 -4.91 -3.83
N ILE A 35 9.27 -3.95 -3.13
CA ILE A 35 9.14 -2.53 -3.45
C ILE A 35 9.70 -2.23 -4.85
N LYS A 36 10.85 -2.80 -5.20
CA LYS A 36 11.44 -2.67 -6.54
C LYS A 36 10.54 -3.26 -7.61
N ASN A 37 9.89 -4.39 -7.36
CA ASN A 37 8.93 -4.97 -8.29
C ASN A 37 7.73 -4.03 -8.54
N ILE A 38 7.17 -3.42 -7.50
CA ILE A 38 6.09 -2.42 -7.63
C ILE A 38 6.56 -1.23 -8.47
N ILE A 39 7.72 -0.67 -8.16
CA ILE A 39 8.28 0.47 -8.89
C ILE A 39 8.53 0.11 -10.37
N ASP A 40 9.17 -1.01 -10.64
CA ASP A 40 9.57 -1.41 -12.00
C ASP A 40 8.37 -1.74 -12.90
N ARG A 41 7.26 -2.23 -12.30
CA ARG A 41 6.04 -2.60 -13.03
C ARG A 41 5.07 -1.45 -13.26
N PHE A 42 4.92 -0.56 -12.31
CA PHE A 42 3.79 0.36 -12.29
C PHE A 42 4.18 1.83 -12.36
N VAL A 43 5.42 2.16 -12.02
CA VAL A 43 5.88 3.55 -11.96
C VAL A 43 6.56 3.97 -13.27
N SER A 44 6.36 5.20 -13.68
CA SER A 44 7.06 5.80 -14.81
C SER A 44 8.58 5.77 -14.60
N LYS A 45 9.34 5.50 -15.65
CA LYS A 45 10.80 5.57 -15.63
C LYS A 45 11.34 7.01 -15.59
N ASN A 46 10.50 8.00 -15.92
CA ASN A 46 10.83 9.41 -15.75
C ASN A 46 11.05 9.72 -14.27
N LYS A 47 12.21 10.26 -13.92
CA LYS A 47 12.59 10.57 -12.53
C LYS A 47 12.09 11.93 -12.04
N ASP A 48 11.56 12.75 -12.96
CA ASP A 48 11.01 14.07 -12.67
C ASP A 48 9.57 14.06 -12.16
N ILE A 49 8.93 12.89 -12.09
CA ILE A 49 7.55 12.76 -11.58
C ILE A 49 7.48 13.11 -10.09
N VAL A 50 6.38 13.76 -9.70
CA VAL A 50 6.05 14.04 -8.30
C VAL A 50 5.35 12.84 -7.68
N ILE A 51 5.86 12.35 -6.56
CA ILE A 51 5.38 11.14 -5.88
C ILE A 51 5.00 11.48 -4.45
N TYR A 52 3.77 11.10 -4.05
CA TYR A 52 3.31 11.17 -2.67
C TYR A 52 3.08 9.76 -2.12
N ASP A 53 3.50 9.52 -0.88
CA ASP A 53 3.25 8.29 -0.12
C ASP A 53 2.43 8.64 1.12
N LEU A 54 1.16 8.25 1.13
CA LEU A 54 0.19 8.61 2.16
C LEU A 54 0.07 7.47 3.17
N GLY A 55 0.34 7.74 4.46
CA GLY A 55 0.51 6.71 5.48
C GLY A 55 1.82 5.96 5.30
N CYS A 56 2.90 6.70 5.02
CA CYS A 56 4.18 6.12 4.58
C CYS A 56 4.97 5.40 5.67
N GLY A 57 4.56 5.52 6.95
CA GLY A 57 5.30 5.01 8.08
C GLY A 57 6.71 5.61 8.15
N TYR A 58 7.70 4.76 8.36
CA TYR A 58 9.12 5.17 8.34
C TYR A 58 9.70 5.32 6.91
N GLY A 59 8.86 5.37 5.87
CA GLY A 59 9.25 5.73 4.51
C GLY A 59 9.92 4.63 3.70
N LYS A 60 9.58 3.34 3.92
CA LYS A 60 10.21 2.20 3.21
C LYS A 60 10.13 2.32 1.69
N PHE A 61 9.00 2.80 1.14
CA PHE A 61 8.83 3.00 -0.31
C PHE A 61 9.62 4.22 -0.78
N LEU A 62 9.50 5.35 -0.09
CA LEU A 62 10.22 6.57 -0.45
C LEU A 62 11.73 6.38 -0.43
N TYR A 63 12.26 5.59 0.51
CA TYR A 63 13.67 5.22 0.56
C TYR A 63 14.13 4.50 -0.72
N GLU A 64 13.34 3.54 -1.22
CA GLU A 64 13.64 2.83 -2.47
C GLU A 64 13.44 3.72 -3.71
N PHE A 65 12.46 4.63 -3.71
CA PHE A 65 12.32 5.64 -4.76
C PHE A 65 13.56 6.54 -4.84
N LYS A 66 14.03 7.03 -3.69
CA LYS A 66 15.25 7.86 -3.60
C LYS A 66 16.47 7.10 -4.12
N ASN A 67 16.63 5.83 -3.74
CA ASN A 67 17.71 4.96 -4.24
C ASN A 67 17.62 4.70 -5.75
N LYS A 68 16.43 4.74 -6.34
CA LYS A 68 16.22 4.63 -7.79
C LYS A 68 16.32 5.99 -8.53
N GLY A 69 16.66 7.06 -7.83
CA GLY A 69 16.90 8.39 -8.39
C GLY A 69 15.66 9.25 -8.59
N TYR A 70 14.52 8.92 -7.95
CA TYR A 70 13.39 9.83 -7.86
C TYR A 70 13.65 10.82 -6.71
N TYR A 71 13.50 12.12 -6.98
CA TYR A 71 13.85 13.17 -6.01
C TYR A 71 12.69 14.09 -5.63
N LYS A 72 11.59 14.09 -6.42
CA LYS A 72 10.36 14.83 -6.09
C LYS A 72 9.41 13.93 -5.31
N ILE A 73 9.84 13.52 -4.13
CA ILE A 73 9.10 12.58 -3.27
C ILE A 73 8.66 13.30 -2.00
N LYS A 74 7.44 13.03 -1.54
CA LYS A 74 6.92 13.51 -0.25
C LYS A 74 6.16 12.38 0.43
N GLY A 75 6.22 12.33 1.75
CA GLY A 75 5.46 11.39 2.55
C GLY A 75 4.76 12.03 3.71
N VAL A 76 3.71 11.39 4.19
CA VAL A 76 3.01 11.79 5.40
C VAL A 76 2.63 10.55 6.21
N ASP A 77 2.81 10.66 7.52
CA ASP A 77 2.32 9.66 8.48
C ASP A 77 1.88 10.34 9.78
N LEU A 78 0.86 9.80 10.42
CA LEU A 78 0.32 10.34 11.68
C LEU A 78 1.21 9.99 12.89
N SER A 79 2.03 8.96 12.80
CA SER A 79 2.85 8.45 13.89
C SER A 79 4.16 9.23 14.01
N HIS A 80 4.28 10.06 15.04
CA HIS A 80 5.53 10.75 15.38
C HIS A 80 6.71 9.78 15.52
N GLU A 81 6.47 8.58 16.09
CA GLU A 81 7.53 7.58 16.28
C GLU A 81 8.08 7.10 14.92
N GLN A 82 7.20 6.82 13.96
CA GLN A 82 7.61 6.39 12.61
C GLN A 82 8.31 7.49 11.82
N VAL A 83 7.79 8.72 11.88
CA VAL A 83 8.39 9.88 11.22
C VAL A 83 9.78 10.18 11.79
N ASN A 84 9.97 10.08 13.11
CA ASN A 84 11.29 10.24 13.73
C ASN A 84 12.28 9.18 13.23
N ILE A 85 11.87 7.93 13.06
CA ILE A 85 12.70 6.87 12.48
C ILE A 85 13.03 7.21 11.01
N ALA A 86 12.07 7.68 10.23
CA ALA A 86 12.29 8.11 8.86
C ALA A 86 13.36 9.21 8.76
N HIS A 87 13.29 10.23 9.63
CA HIS A 87 14.30 11.30 9.69
C HIS A 87 15.68 10.77 10.07
N GLN A 88 15.78 9.82 11.01
CA GLN A 88 17.05 9.14 11.34
C GLN A 88 17.62 8.33 10.17
N LEU A 89 16.76 7.89 9.24
CA LEU A 89 17.16 7.23 7.99
C LEU A 89 17.52 8.21 6.86
N GLY A 90 17.46 9.52 7.11
CA GLY A 90 17.75 10.57 6.14
C GLY A 90 16.59 10.89 5.18
N MET A 91 15.34 10.58 5.59
CA MET A 91 14.12 10.86 4.85
C MET A 91 13.44 12.12 5.41
N SER A 92 14.04 13.28 5.16
CA SER A 92 13.52 14.60 5.59
C SER A 92 12.25 15.03 4.85
N GLU A 93 11.90 14.33 3.77
CA GLU A 93 10.75 14.58 2.91
C GLU A 93 9.43 14.04 3.50
N ILE A 94 9.49 13.45 4.72
CA ILE A 94 8.33 12.88 5.41
C ILE A 94 7.87 13.84 6.51
N GLU A 95 6.58 14.19 6.46
CA GLU A 95 5.93 15.06 7.43
C GLU A 95 5.08 14.24 8.41
N CYS A 96 5.00 14.70 9.67
CA CYS A 96 4.06 14.15 10.65
C CYS A 96 2.78 14.98 10.62
N ASP A 97 1.74 14.49 9.94
CA ASP A 97 0.46 15.17 9.79
C ASP A 97 -0.65 14.17 9.44
N ASP A 98 -1.88 14.66 9.45
CA ASP A 98 -3.04 13.96 8.87
C ASP A 98 -3.01 14.01 7.34
N ILE A 99 -3.45 12.92 6.67
CA ILE A 99 -3.44 12.80 5.21
C ILE A 99 -4.22 13.92 4.53
N SER A 100 -5.41 14.25 5.04
CA SER A 100 -6.27 15.30 4.46
C SER A 100 -5.63 16.66 4.59
N SER A 101 -5.10 16.98 5.76
CA SER A 101 -4.35 18.22 6.03
C SER A 101 -3.12 18.34 5.14
N PHE A 102 -2.35 17.26 5.01
CA PHE A 102 -1.20 17.20 4.11
C PHE A 102 -1.61 17.50 2.67
N LEU A 103 -2.60 16.77 2.11
CA LEU A 103 -3.04 16.96 0.73
C LEU A 103 -3.54 18.38 0.44
N ILE A 104 -4.23 19.01 1.38
CA ILE A 104 -4.72 20.39 1.24
C ILE A 104 -3.58 21.40 1.20
N LYS A 105 -2.56 21.22 2.04
CA LYS A 105 -1.40 22.13 2.14
C LYS A 105 -0.48 22.08 0.90
N GLN A 106 -0.39 20.94 0.23
CA GLN A 106 0.49 20.80 -0.93
C GLN A 106 0.00 21.65 -2.10
N ILE A 107 0.90 22.39 -2.74
CA ILE A 107 0.62 23.18 -3.95
C ILE A 107 0.71 22.29 -5.19
N ASP A 108 1.71 21.40 -5.22
CA ASP A 108 1.95 20.52 -6.36
C ASP A 108 0.86 19.47 -6.50
N SER A 109 0.58 19.08 -7.73
CA SER A 109 -0.26 17.92 -8.05
C SER A 109 0.64 16.73 -8.40
N PRO A 110 0.52 15.59 -7.71
CA PRO A 110 1.40 14.45 -7.95
C PRO A 110 1.03 13.68 -9.23
N ASP A 111 2.05 13.06 -9.82
CA ASP A 111 1.94 12.12 -10.93
C ASP A 111 1.68 10.68 -10.42
N LEU A 112 2.01 10.45 -9.15
CA LEU A 112 1.80 9.18 -8.46
C LEU A 112 1.46 9.41 -7.00
N ILE A 113 0.38 8.78 -6.55
CA ILE A 113 0.10 8.63 -5.11
C ILE A 113 0.17 7.15 -4.75
N LEU A 114 0.82 6.87 -3.63
CA LEU A 114 0.86 5.56 -2.99
C LEU A 114 0.01 5.59 -1.72
N MET A 115 -0.75 4.51 -1.49
CA MET A 115 -1.47 4.23 -0.24
C MET A 115 -1.25 2.75 0.10
N MET A 116 -0.20 2.49 0.87
CA MET A 116 0.30 1.14 1.12
C MET A 116 -0.03 0.71 2.54
N ASP A 117 -0.96 -0.23 2.70
CA ASP A 117 -1.42 -0.75 3.98
C ASP A 117 -1.98 0.37 4.89
N ILE A 118 -2.89 1.18 4.36
CA ILE A 118 -3.48 2.33 5.06
C ILE A 118 -5.00 2.42 4.93
N LEU A 119 -5.60 2.06 3.78
CA LEU A 119 -7.05 2.22 3.58
C LEU A 119 -7.89 1.34 4.50
N GLU A 120 -7.39 0.19 4.90
CA GLU A 120 -8.04 -0.73 5.84
C GLU A 120 -8.26 -0.18 7.24
N HIS A 121 -7.55 0.90 7.59
CA HIS A 121 -7.65 1.57 8.88
C HIS A 121 -8.75 2.63 8.96
N PHE A 122 -9.41 2.92 7.83
CA PHE A 122 -10.47 3.94 7.74
C PHE A 122 -11.86 3.31 7.71
N THR A 123 -12.83 4.02 8.26
CA THR A 123 -14.26 3.70 8.05
C THR A 123 -14.64 3.95 6.59
N LYS A 124 -15.77 3.40 6.16
CA LYS A 124 -16.25 3.57 4.77
C LYS A 124 -16.41 5.04 4.38
N ASP A 125 -16.91 5.87 5.28
CA ASP A 125 -17.09 7.29 5.01
C ASP A 125 -15.75 8.00 4.84
N GLU A 126 -14.79 7.74 5.74
CA GLU A 126 -13.43 8.28 5.66
C GLU A 126 -12.70 7.80 4.39
N ILE A 127 -12.91 6.55 3.95
CA ILE A 127 -12.34 6.03 2.70
C ILE A 127 -12.81 6.87 1.51
N PHE A 128 -14.12 7.15 1.40
CA PHE A 128 -14.65 7.96 0.31
C PHE A 128 -14.15 9.40 0.38
N GLU A 129 -14.08 10.01 1.56
CA GLU A 129 -13.54 11.37 1.75
C GLU A 129 -12.07 11.46 1.31
N ILE A 130 -11.22 10.54 1.79
CA ILE A 130 -9.79 10.53 1.47
C ILE A 130 -9.55 10.24 -0.02
N LEU A 131 -10.23 9.23 -0.58
CA LEU A 131 -10.07 8.89 -1.99
C LEU A 131 -10.59 9.99 -2.93
N ASP A 132 -11.63 10.76 -2.55
CA ASP A 132 -12.07 11.93 -3.30
C ASP A 132 -11.02 13.06 -3.27
N LEU A 133 -10.41 13.31 -2.10
CA LEU A 133 -9.28 14.25 -2.01
C LEU A 133 -8.09 13.80 -2.87
N VAL A 134 -7.74 12.53 -2.82
CA VAL A 134 -6.69 11.92 -3.65
C VAL A 134 -7.03 12.09 -5.14
N PHE A 135 -8.27 11.78 -5.53
CA PHE A 135 -8.71 11.95 -6.91
C PHE A 135 -8.58 13.39 -7.38
N ARG A 136 -9.05 14.35 -6.59
CA ARG A 136 -8.93 15.79 -6.94
C ARG A 136 -7.48 16.23 -7.03
N LYS A 137 -6.62 15.73 -6.16
CA LYS A 137 -5.20 16.11 -6.08
C LYS A 137 -4.36 15.61 -7.24
N LEU A 138 -4.64 14.41 -7.76
CA LEU A 138 -3.95 13.84 -8.90
C LEU A 138 -4.17 14.65 -10.18
N ASN A 139 -3.16 14.75 -11.04
CA ASN A 139 -3.31 15.23 -12.40
C ASN A 139 -4.06 14.22 -13.28
N ASN A 140 -4.64 14.66 -14.40
CA ASN A 140 -5.22 13.75 -15.39
C ASN A 140 -4.13 12.84 -15.98
N GLY A 141 -4.40 11.53 -16.05
CA GLY A 141 -3.46 10.52 -16.48
C GLY A 141 -2.45 10.07 -15.42
N SER A 142 -2.50 10.67 -14.22
CA SER A 142 -1.70 10.24 -13.06
C SER A 142 -2.25 8.97 -12.44
N LYS A 143 -1.43 8.30 -11.62
CA LYS A 143 -1.75 7.01 -11.04
C LYS A 143 -1.92 7.06 -9.54
N LEU A 144 -2.87 6.25 -9.07
CA LEU A 144 -2.98 5.82 -7.68
C LEU A 144 -2.56 4.34 -7.59
N ILE A 145 -1.66 4.03 -6.67
CA ILE A 145 -1.31 2.66 -6.29
C ILE A 145 -1.77 2.44 -4.85
N VAL A 146 -2.63 1.44 -4.67
CA VAL A 146 -3.15 1.03 -3.37
C VAL A 146 -2.70 -0.39 -3.08
N HIS A 147 -2.30 -0.66 -1.84
CA HIS A 147 -2.08 -2.01 -1.33
C HIS A 147 -2.93 -2.21 -0.09
N VAL A 148 -3.68 -3.31 -0.03
CA VAL A 148 -4.60 -3.62 1.07
C VAL A 148 -4.71 -5.13 1.30
N PRO A 149 -5.11 -5.57 2.50
CA PRO A 149 -5.50 -6.94 2.76
C PRO A 149 -6.65 -7.37 1.85
N ASN A 150 -6.57 -8.61 1.36
CA ASN A 150 -7.52 -9.19 0.43
C ASN A 150 -8.48 -10.16 1.11
N GLY A 151 -9.75 -9.81 1.20
CA GLY A 151 -10.80 -10.63 1.81
C GLY A 151 -11.13 -11.92 1.04
N GLU A 152 -10.75 -12.02 -0.26
CA GLU A 152 -10.86 -13.25 -1.04
C GLU A 152 -9.61 -14.14 -0.92
N GLY A 153 -8.54 -13.63 -0.31
CA GLY A 153 -7.28 -14.35 -0.16
C GLY A 153 -7.40 -15.53 0.80
N ILE A 154 -6.72 -16.65 0.48
CA ILE A 154 -6.73 -17.86 1.32
C ILE A 154 -6.35 -17.54 2.78
N PHE A 155 -5.42 -16.62 2.98
CA PHE A 155 -4.96 -16.18 4.30
C PHE A 155 -5.30 -14.70 4.59
N GLY A 156 -6.22 -14.09 3.81
CA GLY A 156 -6.59 -12.69 3.93
C GLY A 156 -7.16 -12.33 5.30
N ASN A 157 -8.03 -13.16 5.84
CA ASN A 157 -8.62 -12.96 7.17
C ASN A 157 -7.58 -12.87 8.28
N ARG A 158 -6.44 -13.59 8.14
CA ARG A 158 -5.35 -13.50 9.11
C ARG A 158 -4.76 -12.09 9.19
N ILE A 159 -4.73 -11.37 8.09
CA ILE A 159 -4.25 -9.99 8.03
C ILE A 159 -5.35 -9.02 8.45
N ILE A 160 -6.56 -9.18 7.92
CA ILE A 160 -7.71 -8.30 8.20
C ILE A 160 -8.00 -8.24 9.71
N TYR A 161 -8.06 -9.40 10.38
CA TYR A 161 -8.34 -9.47 11.81
C TYR A 161 -7.10 -9.58 12.70
N GLY A 162 -5.91 -9.55 12.10
CA GLY A 162 -4.62 -9.62 12.80
C GLY A 162 -4.17 -8.31 13.42
N ASP A 163 -4.73 -7.20 12.96
CA ASP A 163 -4.53 -5.86 13.52
C ASP A 163 -5.88 -5.31 13.99
N LEU A 164 -5.96 -4.89 15.25
CA LEU A 164 -7.19 -4.37 15.85
C LEU A 164 -7.59 -2.99 15.29
N SER A 165 -6.67 -2.30 14.64
CA SER A 165 -6.92 -1.01 14.00
C SER A 165 -7.59 -1.12 12.62
N HIS A 166 -7.69 -2.33 12.04
CA HIS A 166 -8.39 -2.54 10.78
C HIS A 166 -9.91 -2.42 10.95
N GLU A 167 -10.52 -1.55 10.17
CA GLU A 167 -11.96 -1.30 10.14
C GLU A 167 -12.67 -2.10 9.05
N ILE A 168 -11.96 -2.39 7.95
CA ILE A 168 -12.55 -3.03 6.77
C ILE A 168 -11.56 -3.95 6.06
N GLY A 169 -12.09 -5.07 5.54
CA GLY A 169 -11.41 -5.90 4.55
C GLY A 169 -11.92 -5.58 3.15
N PHE A 170 -11.01 -5.47 2.18
CA PHE A 170 -11.36 -5.26 0.78
C PHE A 170 -11.35 -6.55 -0.01
N THR A 171 -12.20 -6.61 -1.04
CA THR A 171 -12.11 -7.58 -2.13
C THR A 171 -11.75 -6.86 -3.43
N PRO A 172 -11.27 -7.54 -4.47
CA PRO A 172 -11.08 -6.94 -5.79
C PRO A 172 -12.31 -6.16 -6.29
N SER A 173 -13.50 -6.70 -6.03
CA SER A 173 -14.75 -6.08 -6.44
C SER A 173 -15.07 -4.81 -5.64
N SER A 174 -14.94 -4.84 -4.30
CA SER A 174 -15.32 -3.71 -3.46
C SER A 174 -14.41 -2.50 -3.64
N ILE A 175 -13.10 -2.70 -3.74
CA ILE A 175 -12.18 -1.58 -3.98
C ILE A 175 -12.33 -1.01 -5.38
N THR A 176 -12.54 -1.87 -6.40
CA THR A 176 -12.81 -1.41 -7.77
C THR A 176 -14.10 -0.60 -7.83
N GLN A 177 -15.15 -1.01 -7.14
CA GLN A 177 -16.40 -0.26 -7.05
C GLN A 177 -16.18 1.14 -6.45
N ALA A 178 -15.48 1.24 -5.33
CA ALA A 178 -15.20 2.52 -4.68
C ALA A 178 -14.43 3.48 -5.60
N LEU A 179 -13.36 2.99 -6.25
CA LEU A 179 -12.55 3.79 -7.16
C LEU A 179 -13.32 4.23 -8.41
N ASN A 180 -14.14 3.35 -9.00
CA ASN A 180 -14.96 3.69 -10.16
C ASN A 180 -16.03 4.75 -9.83
N ILE A 181 -16.67 4.68 -8.65
CA ILE A 181 -17.65 5.68 -8.18
C ILE A 181 -17.00 7.07 -8.12
N LEU A 182 -15.74 7.15 -7.71
CA LEU A 182 -14.98 8.40 -7.60
C LEU A 182 -14.41 8.90 -8.94
N GLY A 183 -14.57 8.13 -10.03
CA GLY A 183 -14.17 8.53 -11.37
C GLY A 183 -12.79 8.04 -11.83
N PHE A 184 -12.10 7.21 -11.03
CA PHE A 184 -10.88 6.55 -11.48
C PHE A 184 -11.17 5.64 -12.67
N LYS A 185 -10.23 5.57 -13.60
CA LYS A 185 -10.29 4.75 -14.81
C LYS A 185 -9.26 3.65 -14.76
N LYS A 186 -9.41 2.64 -15.63
CA LYS A 186 -8.45 1.54 -15.76
C LYS A 186 -8.02 0.92 -14.43
N VAL A 187 -8.99 0.69 -13.54
CA VAL A 187 -8.72 0.06 -12.24
C VAL A 187 -8.33 -1.39 -12.46
N MET A 188 -7.08 -1.72 -12.13
CA MET A 188 -6.51 -3.05 -12.28
C MET A 188 -6.07 -3.59 -10.93
N VAL A 189 -6.51 -4.79 -10.58
CA VAL A 189 -6.14 -5.49 -9.34
C VAL A 189 -5.13 -6.59 -9.66
N TYR A 190 -4.05 -6.61 -8.90
CA TYR A 190 -2.96 -7.57 -9.04
C TYR A 190 -2.80 -8.40 -7.77
N GLU A 191 -2.65 -9.69 -7.97
CA GLU A 191 -2.35 -10.64 -6.93
C GLU A 191 -0.88 -10.48 -6.46
N ASP A 192 -0.66 -10.40 -5.15
CA ASP A 192 0.67 -10.29 -4.55
C ASP A 192 1.30 -11.67 -4.39
N LYS A 193 1.75 -12.20 -5.50
CA LYS A 193 2.44 -13.50 -5.56
C LYS A 193 3.87 -13.40 -5.04
N PRO A 194 4.46 -14.48 -4.51
CA PRO A 194 5.87 -14.50 -4.11
C PRO A 194 6.78 -14.02 -5.23
N ILE A 195 7.60 -13.00 -4.96
CA ILE A 195 8.53 -12.39 -5.94
C ILE A 195 9.82 -13.20 -5.98
N ILE A 196 10.27 -13.53 -7.19
CA ILE A 196 11.48 -14.31 -7.41
C ILE A 196 12.69 -13.36 -7.33
N HIS A 197 13.54 -13.57 -6.32
CA HIS A 197 14.80 -12.85 -6.14
C HIS A 197 15.94 -13.75 -5.61
N SER A 198 15.64 -15.04 -5.36
CA SER A 198 16.57 -16.06 -4.90
C SER A 198 16.04 -17.43 -5.28
N ILE A 199 16.88 -18.47 -5.12
CA ILE A 199 16.46 -19.85 -5.34
C ILE A 199 15.30 -20.25 -4.41
N PHE A 200 15.32 -19.83 -3.15
CA PHE A 200 14.23 -20.10 -2.20
C PHE A 200 12.92 -19.41 -2.62
N SER A 201 12.98 -18.16 -3.07
CA SER A 201 11.80 -17.46 -3.55
C SER A 201 11.26 -18.04 -4.86
N PHE A 202 12.10 -18.62 -5.70
CA PHE A 202 11.70 -19.41 -6.87
C PHE A 202 10.85 -20.62 -6.47
N PHE A 203 11.33 -21.44 -5.51
CA PHE A 203 10.55 -22.58 -5.01
C PHE A 203 9.25 -22.13 -4.31
N ARG A 204 9.28 -21.06 -3.53
CA ARG A 204 8.05 -20.46 -2.95
C ARG A 204 7.04 -20.10 -4.03
N ARG A 205 7.50 -19.55 -5.16
CA ARG A 205 6.62 -19.22 -6.28
C ARG A 205 6.02 -20.46 -6.91
N ILE A 206 6.78 -21.53 -7.12
CA ILE A 206 6.26 -22.81 -7.64
C ILE A 206 5.22 -23.40 -6.68
N ILE A 207 5.53 -23.47 -5.40
CA ILE A 207 4.59 -23.96 -4.38
C ILE A 207 3.30 -23.14 -4.40
N TRP A 208 3.40 -21.82 -4.53
CA TRP A 208 2.23 -20.95 -4.64
C TRP A 208 1.37 -21.26 -5.86
N GLU A 209 1.96 -21.37 -7.06
CA GLU A 209 1.21 -21.64 -8.29
C GLU A 209 0.54 -23.02 -8.26
N ILE A 210 1.26 -24.06 -7.81
CA ILE A 210 0.71 -25.41 -7.69
C ILE A 210 -0.33 -25.49 -6.57
N GLY A 211 -0.05 -24.95 -5.39
CA GLY A 211 -0.92 -25.02 -4.23
C GLY A 211 -2.22 -24.24 -4.39
N THR A 212 -2.23 -23.18 -5.21
CA THR A 212 -3.44 -22.38 -5.48
C THR A 212 -4.27 -22.92 -6.65
N LEU A 213 -3.73 -23.83 -7.45
CA LEU A 213 -4.42 -24.37 -8.64
C LEU A 213 -5.79 -25.02 -8.30
N PRO A 214 -5.93 -25.88 -7.26
CA PRO A 214 -7.22 -26.47 -6.89
C PRO A 214 -8.27 -25.40 -6.57
N PHE A 215 -7.91 -24.36 -5.85
CA PHE A 215 -8.83 -23.26 -5.50
C PHE A 215 -9.30 -22.49 -6.75
N ARG A 216 -8.41 -22.27 -7.73
CA ARG A 216 -8.77 -21.64 -9.00
C ARG A 216 -9.72 -22.49 -9.81
N ILE A 217 -9.52 -23.82 -9.82
CA ILE A 217 -10.40 -24.77 -10.50
C ILE A 217 -11.78 -24.79 -9.85
N LEU A 218 -11.83 -24.88 -8.51
CA LEU A 218 -13.10 -24.84 -7.76
C LEU A 218 -13.86 -23.53 -7.99
N PHE A 219 -13.17 -22.40 -7.93
CA PHE A 219 -13.78 -21.10 -8.19
C PHE A 219 -14.33 -21.00 -9.63
N MET A 220 -13.58 -21.50 -10.59
CA MET A 220 -14.04 -21.54 -11.99
C MET A 220 -15.26 -22.46 -12.16
N ALA A 221 -15.27 -23.61 -11.49
CA ALA A 221 -16.41 -24.54 -11.55
C ALA A 221 -17.67 -23.93 -10.94
N GLU A 222 -17.55 -23.19 -9.84
CA GLU A 222 -18.66 -22.53 -9.15
C GLU A 222 -19.20 -21.31 -9.91
N THR A 223 -18.27 -20.45 -10.38
CA THR A 223 -18.65 -19.09 -10.87
C THR A 223 -18.60 -18.92 -12.37
N GLY A 224 -17.99 -19.85 -13.11
CA GLY A 224 -17.67 -19.72 -14.53
C GLY A 224 -16.56 -18.71 -14.83
N ARG A 225 -15.91 -18.13 -13.83
CA ARG A 225 -14.84 -17.12 -13.96
C ARG A 225 -13.47 -17.74 -13.69
N SER A 226 -12.48 -17.37 -14.50
CA SER A 226 -11.11 -17.90 -14.37
C SER A 226 -10.18 -17.04 -13.49
N LYS A 227 -10.56 -15.80 -13.20
CA LYS A 227 -9.71 -14.85 -12.46
C LYS A 227 -10.18 -14.71 -11.02
N ILE A 228 -9.32 -15.07 -10.08
CA ILE A 228 -9.50 -14.86 -8.64
C ILE A 228 -8.16 -14.41 -8.05
N CYS A 229 -8.19 -13.51 -7.07
CA CYS A 229 -7.04 -13.05 -6.30
C CYS A 229 -6.96 -13.86 -5.01
N LEU A 230 -5.99 -14.78 -4.90
CA LEU A 230 -5.86 -15.70 -3.77
C LEU A 230 -4.79 -15.29 -2.75
N SER A 231 -3.96 -14.28 -3.05
CA SER A 231 -2.97 -13.76 -2.11
C SER A 231 -3.62 -13.05 -0.93
N GLN A 232 -2.95 -13.06 0.22
CA GLN A 232 -3.45 -12.43 1.45
C GLN A 232 -3.59 -10.90 1.33
N ASN A 233 -2.81 -10.28 0.45
CA ASN A 233 -2.89 -8.86 0.10
C ASN A 233 -3.04 -8.73 -1.41
N MET A 234 -3.43 -7.56 -1.87
CA MET A 234 -3.54 -7.23 -3.28
C MET A 234 -3.07 -5.80 -3.55
N THR A 235 -2.50 -5.62 -4.74
CA THR A 235 -2.08 -4.31 -5.25
C THR A 235 -3.07 -3.81 -6.29
N ILE A 236 -3.57 -2.61 -6.15
CA ILE A 236 -4.49 -1.96 -7.08
C ILE A 236 -3.77 -0.79 -7.74
N VAL A 237 -3.92 -0.68 -9.05
CA VAL A 237 -3.42 0.47 -9.84
C VAL A 237 -4.60 1.08 -10.57
N ALA A 238 -4.82 2.36 -10.35
CA ALA A 238 -5.90 3.12 -10.98
C ALA A 238 -5.35 4.40 -11.64
N GLU A 239 -5.95 4.84 -12.73
CA GLU A 239 -5.62 6.09 -13.43
C GLU A 239 -6.77 7.10 -13.24
N LYS A 240 -6.42 8.38 -13.06
CA LYS A 240 -7.38 9.48 -13.08
C LYS A 240 -7.76 9.88 -14.51
#